data_d83b07ec984ae8b760c33999148571dc
#
_entry.id   d83b07ec984ae8b760c33999148571dc
#
_cell.length_a   1.000
_cell.length_b   1.000
_cell.length_c   1.000
_cell.angle_alpha   90.00
_cell.angle_beta   90.00
_cell.angle_gamma   90.00
#
_symmetry.space_group_name_H-M   'P 1'
#
loop_
_entity.id
_entity.type
_entity.pdbx_description
1 polymer ?
#
loop_
_entity_poly.entity_id
_entity_poly.type
_entity_poly.pdbx_seq_one_letter_code
_entity_poly.pdbx_strand_id
1 'polypeptide(L)'
;MQIAAYERTWIEGLNRGDVSVADNVFASDCVIHINGSPERNLSLDGFKQMMSGLVAAFPDLHITIEDQITAGDKVATRWVAVGTNSAALGNVPATGRQVRVDGLILDRVVEGRVVERWEQWDQMGMMQQLGLA
;
A
#
# COMPACT_ATOMS: atom_id res chain seq x y z
N MET A 1 -15.16 -1.45 -15.49
CA MET A 1 -14.11 -2.21 -14.75
C MET A 1 -14.76 -2.86 -13.53
N GLN A 2 -14.48 -4.13 -13.31
CA GLN A 2 -14.94 -4.79 -12.08
C GLN A 2 -14.26 -4.17 -10.86
N ILE A 3 -15.00 -4.12 -9.76
CA ILE A 3 -14.54 -3.42 -8.54
C ILE A 3 -13.19 -3.96 -8.03
N ALA A 4 -12.93 -5.28 -8.13
CA ALA A 4 -11.66 -5.87 -7.71
C ALA A 4 -10.46 -5.42 -8.55
N ALA A 5 -10.68 -4.96 -9.79
CA ALA A 5 -9.60 -4.55 -10.68
C ALA A 5 -8.94 -3.23 -10.26
N TYR A 6 -9.58 -2.41 -9.44
CA TYR A 6 -9.01 -1.15 -8.98
C TYR A 6 -7.76 -1.40 -8.13
N GLU A 7 -7.83 -2.36 -7.23
CA GLU A 7 -6.65 -2.71 -6.41
C GLU A 7 -5.52 -3.29 -7.27
N ARG A 8 -5.88 -4.14 -8.25
CA ARG A 8 -4.87 -4.69 -9.16
C ARG A 8 -4.17 -3.59 -9.95
N THR A 9 -4.91 -2.62 -10.47
CA THR A 9 -4.35 -1.48 -11.20
C THR A 9 -3.38 -0.69 -10.33
N TRP A 10 -3.74 -0.45 -9.08
CA TRP A 10 -2.90 0.26 -8.13
C TRP A 10 -1.60 -0.52 -7.86
N ILE A 11 -1.70 -1.82 -7.58
CA ILE A 11 -0.55 -2.66 -7.28
C ILE A 11 0.39 -2.76 -8.47
N GLU A 12 -0.13 -2.91 -9.69
CA GLU A 12 0.69 -2.91 -10.90
C GLU A 12 1.44 -1.58 -11.06
N GLY A 13 0.80 -0.46 -10.73
CA GLY A 13 1.45 0.85 -10.71
C GLY A 13 2.61 0.89 -9.72
N LEU A 14 2.39 0.43 -8.49
CA LEU A 14 3.44 0.37 -7.47
C LEU A 14 4.61 -0.51 -7.91
N ASN A 15 4.34 -1.65 -8.53
CA ASN A 15 5.37 -2.56 -9.01
C ASN A 15 6.22 -1.96 -10.13
N ARG A 16 5.71 -0.94 -10.82
CA ARG A 16 6.48 -0.16 -11.80
C ARG A 16 7.12 1.09 -11.19
N GLY A 17 6.88 1.34 -9.90
CA GLY A 17 7.34 2.57 -9.26
C GLY A 17 6.54 3.81 -9.62
N ASP A 18 5.34 3.64 -10.17
CA ASP A 18 4.49 4.73 -10.62
C ASP A 18 3.36 5.00 -9.62
N VAL A 19 3.64 5.87 -8.66
CA VAL A 19 2.67 6.26 -7.62
C VAL A 19 1.55 7.13 -8.19
N SER A 20 1.76 7.76 -9.36
CA SER A 20 0.75 8.63 -9.97
C SER A 20 -0.52 7.88 -10.39
N VAL A 21 -0.44 6.56 -10.53
CA VAL A 21 -1.62 5.71 -10.81
C VAL A 21 -2.70 5.89 -9.74
N ALA A 22 -2.33 6.28 -8.52
CA ALA A 22 -3.29 6.55 -7.45
C ALA A 22 -4.35 7.57 -7.87
N ASP A 23 -4.01 8.55 -8.70
CA ASP A 23 -4.96 9.58 -9.15
C ASP A 23 -6.09 9.00 -10.01
N ASN A 24 -5.89 7.83 -10.61
CA ASN A 24 -6.89 7.15 -11.43
C ASN A 24 -7.70 6.11 -10.65
N VAL A 25 -7.23 5.71 -9.48
CA VAL A 25 -7.82 4.64 -8.67
C VAL A 25 -8.59 5.20 -7.48
N PHE A 26 -8.04 6.20 -6.81
CA PHE A 26 -8.61 6.76 -5.59
C PHE A 26 -9.35 8.07 -5.88
N ALA A 27 -10.45 8.29 -5.16
CA ALA A 27 -11.13 9.59 -5.17
C ALA A 27 -10.21 10.65 -4.55
N SER A 28 -10.30 11.88 -5.04
CA SER A 28 -9.45 12.96 -4.55
C SER A 28 -9.69 13.28 -3.06
N ASP A 29 -10.87 12.98 -2.55
CA ASP A 29 -11.27 13.18 -1.15
C ASP A 29 -11.31 11.87 -0.35
N CYS A 30 -10.64 10.81 -0.84
CA CYS A 30 -10.62 9.52 -0.15
C CYS A 30 -9.96 9.63 1.22
N VAL A 31 -10.35 8.70 2.11
CA VAL A 31 -9.75 8.57 3.44
C VAL A 31 -9.11 7.20 3.54
N ILE A 32 -7.87 7.16 4.00
CA ILE A 32 -7.10 5.93 4.10
C ILE A 32 -6.70 5.73 5.56
N HIS A 33 -7.17 4.62 6.14
CA HIS A 33 -6.90 4.22 7.52
C HIS A 33 -5.81 3.16 7.51
N ILE A 34 -4.69 3.43 8.17
CA ILE A 34 -3.57 2.48 8.21
C ILE A 34 -3.30 2.08 9.65
N ASN A 35 -3.29 0.76 9.89
CA ASN A 35 -2.94 0.14 11.18
C ASN A 35 -3.77 0.69 12.36
N GLY A 36 -5.01 1.08 12.07
CA GLY A 36 -6.04 1.29 13.09
C GLY A 36 -5.96 2.56 13.92
N SER A 37 -4.92 3.38 13.80
CA SER A 37 -4.80 4.62 14.58
C SER A 37 -5.50 5.77 13.86
N PRO A 38 -6.46 6.50 14.51
CA PRO A 38 -7.08 7.67 13.89
C PRO A 38 -6.09 8.75 13.49
N GLU A 39 -4.98 8.90 14.22
CA GLU A 39 -3.94 9.87 13.89
C GLU A 39 -3.16 9.50 12.64
N ARG A 40 -3.35 8.27 12.14
CA ARG A 40 -2.70 7.77 10.93
C ARG A 40 -3.60 7.78 9.72
N ASN A 41 -4.79 8.39 9.84
CA ASN A 41 -5.66 8.55 8.69
C ASN A 41 -5.01 9.51 7.69
N LEU A 42 -4.95 9.09 6.43
CA LEU A 42 -4.28 9.83 5.38
C LEU A 42 -5.27 10.32 4.34
N SER A 43 -5.00 11.51 3.83
CA SER A 43 -5.56 11.98 2.56
C SER A 43 -4.87 11.27 1.40
N LEU A 44 -5.40 11.46 0.19
CA LEU A 44 -4.73 10.92 -0.99
C LEU A 44 -3.30 11.44 -1.12
N ASP A 45 -3.07 12.73 -0.92
CA ASP A 45 -1.73 13.31 -1.01
C ASP A 45 -0.79 12.72 0.04
N GLY A 46 -1.23 12.58 1.29
CA GLY A 46 -0.44 11.95 2.34
C GLY A 46 -0.10 10.50 2.02
N PHE A 47 -1.05 9.76 1.48
CA PHE A 47 -0.85 8.38 1.07
C PHE A 47 0.16 8.28 -0.08
N LYS A 48 0.04 9.15 -1.09
CA LYS A 48 0.98 9.17 -2.22
C LYS A 48 2.41 9.49 -1.74
N GLN A 49 2.57 10.42 -0.80
CA GLN A 49 3.88 10.75 -0.22
C GLN A 49 4.47 9.53 0.50
N MET A 50 3.66 8.85 1.31
CA MET A 50 4.10 7.65 2.03
C MET A 50 4.54 6.56 1.05
N MET A 51 3.74 6.30 0.02
CA MET A 51 4.06 5.26 -0.97
C MET A 51 5.27 5.63 -1.82
N SER A 52 5.46 6.90 -2.14
CA SER A 52 6.67 7.38 -2.83
C SER A 52 7.92 7.11 -2.00
N GLY A 53 7.84 7.32 -0.69
CA GLY A 53 8.95 7.01 0.22
C GLY A 53 9.27 5.53 0.26
N LEU A 54 8.24 4.67 0.27
CA LEU A 54 8.42 3.22 0.25
C LEU A 54 9.06 2.75 -1.06
N VAL A 55 8.58 3.22 -2.19
CA VAL A 55 9.13 2.86 -3.51
C VAL A 55 10.58 3.31 -3.63
N ALA A 56 10.92 4.49 -3.11
CA ALA A 56 12.30 4.98 -3.10
C ALA A 56 13.21 4.13 -2.21
N ALA A 57 12.71 3.71 -1.04
CA ALA A 57 13.48 2.90 -0.08
C ALA A 57 13.64 1.45 -0.53
N PHE A 58 12.67 0.94 -1.30
CA PHE A 58 12.65 -0.43 -1.84
C PHE A 58 12.47 -0.38 -3.36
N PRO A 59 13.52 -0.03 -4.13
CA PRO A 59 13.37 0.14 -5.59
C PRO A 59 12.96 -1.12 -6.33
N ASP A 60 13.21 -2.29 -5.74
CA ASP A 60 12.80 -3.59 -6.27
C ASP A 60 11.49 -4.10 -5.67
N LEU A 61 10.69 -3.22 -5.06
CA LEU A 61 9.42 -3.58 -4.45
C LEU A 61 8.54 -4.34 -5.43
N HIS A 62 8.06 -5.50 -5.00
CA HIS A 62 7.11 -6.29 -5.77
C HIS A 62 5.99 -6.79 -4.86
N ILE A 63 4.77 -6.44 -5.21
CA ILE A 63 3.57 -6.80 -4.46
C ILE A 63 2.77 -7.80 -5.29
N THR A 64 2.35 -8.88 -4.62
CA THR A 64 1.52 -9.92 -5.22
C THR A 64 0.18 -9.97 -4.50
N ILE A 65 -0.91 -10.00 -5.26
CA ILE A 65 -2.25 -10.24 -4.73
C ILE A 65 -2.41 -11.75 -4.54
N GLU A 66 -2.66 -12.17 -3.29
CA GLU A 66 -2.85 -13.57 -2.95
C GLU A 66 -4.32 -13.97 -3.03
N ASP A 67 -5.23 -13.08 -2.58
CA ASP A 67 -6.67 -13.30 -2.56
C ASP A 67 -7.41 -11.99 -2.72
N GLN A 68 -8.57 -12.05 -3.38
CA GLN A 68 -9.52 -10.95 -3.40
C GLN A 68 -10.94 -11.46 -3.23
N ILE A 69 -11.74 -10.78 -2.42
CA ILE A 69 -13.15 -11.09 -2.18
C ILE A 69 -13.92 -9.79 -2.35
N THR A 70 -14.98 -9.86 -3.14
CA THR A 70 -15.86 -8.70 -3.40
C THR A 70 -17.23 -8.95 -2.79
N ALA A 71 -17.76 -7.96 -2.09
CA ALA A 71 -19.12 -7.98 -1.56
C ALA A 71 -19.72 -6.57 -1.66
N GLY A 72 -20.72 -6.41 -2.52
CA GLY A 72 -21.35 -5.11 -2.77
C GLY A 72 -20.33 -4.10 -3.30
N ASP A 73 -20.17 -2.99 -2.60
CA ASP A 73 -19.25 -1.93 -2.95
C ASP A 73 -17.85 -2.09 -2.34
N LYS A 74 -17.58 -3.25 -1.71
CA LYS A 74 -16.33 -3.49 -0.98
C LYS A 74 -15.51 -4.60 -1.60
N VAL A 75 -14.19 -4.43 -1.55
CA VAL A 75 -13.21 -5.43 -1.98
C VAL A 75 -12.21 -5.64 -0.86
N ALA A 76 -12.06 -6.89 -0.44
CA ALA A 76 -10.99 -7.29 0.46
C ALA A 76 -9.85 -7.89 -0.35
N THR A 77 -8.61 -7.47 -0.09
CA THR A 77 -7.42 -7.94 -0.80
C THR A 77 -6.37 -8.37 0.22
N ARG A 78 -5.88 -9.60 0.09
CA ARG A 78 -4.72 -10.08 0.83
C ARG A 78 -3.50 -10.03 -0.10
N TRP A 79 -2.44 -9.39 0.37
CA TRP A 79 -1.26 -9.16 -0.45
C TRP A 79 0.03 -9.53 0.28
N VAL A 80 1.08 -9.78 -0.49
CA VAL A 80 2.44 -10.00 0.00
C VAL A 80 3.38 -9.08 -0.77
N ALA A 81 4.27 -8.41 -0.06
CA ALA A 81 5.28 -7.53 -0.65
C ALA A 81 6.67 -8.02 -0.29
N VAL A 82 7.57 -7.98 -1.26
CA VAL A 82 8.99 -8.26 -1.08
C VAL A 82 9.80 -7.10 -1.62
N GLY A 83 10.95 -6.85 -1.02
CA GLY A 83 11.84 -5.80 -1.48
C GLY A 83 13.13 -5.74 -0.68
N THR A 84 14.10 -4.99 -1.20
CA THR A 84 15.40 -4.77 -0.56
C THR A 84 15.50 -3.30 -0.16
N ASN A 85 15.82 -3.05 1.11
CA ASN A 85 15.98 -1.70 1.64
C ASN A 85 17.33 -1.12 1.21
N SER A 86 17.43 -0.71 -0.05
CA SER A 86 18.67 -0.23 -0.65
C SER A 86 18.81 1.30 -0.63
N ALA A 87 17.79 2.02 -0.15
CA ALA A 87 17.84 3.47 0.06
C ALA A 87 17.19 3.83 1.39
N ALA A 88 17.41 5.04 1.87
CA ALA A 88 16.89 5.48 3.16
C ALA A 88 15.36 5.47 3.19
N LEU A 89 14.79 5.06 4.32
CA LEU A 89 13.36 5.15 4.61
C LEU A 89 13.17 6.26 5.65
N GLY A 90 12.75 7.44 5.18
CA GLY A 90 12.68 8.61 6.05
C GLY A 90 14.05 8.93 6.68
N ASN A 91 14.10 8.96 8.01
CA ASN A 91 15.33 9.20 8.77
C ASN A 91 16.14 7.93 9.02
N VAL A 92 15.67 6.78 8.55
CA VAL A 92 16.36 5.50 8.77
C VAL A 92 17.26 5.22 7.57
N PRO A 93 18.60 5.09 7.77
CA PRO A 93 19.51 4.75 6.68
C PRO A 93 19.17 3.39 6.06
N ALA A 94 19.59 3.20 4.80
CA ALA A 94 19.44 1.93 4.12
C ALA A 94 20.13 0.80 4.90
N THR A 95 19.42 -0.31 5.10
CA THR A 95 19.97 -1.49 5.82
C THR A 95 20.55 -2.52 4.87
N GLY A 96 20.21 -2.47 3.58
CA GLY A 96 20.57 -3.47 2.58
C GLY A 96 19.86 -4.80 2.76
N ARG A 97 18.93 -4.90 3.69
CA ARG A 97 18.23 -6.15 4.01
C ARG A 97 16.99 -6.33 3.15
N GLN A 98 16.69 -7.59 2.85
CA GLN A 98 15.45 -7.97 2.20
C GLN A 98 14.34 -8.13 3.23
N VAL A 99 13.12 -7.74 2.86
CA VAL A 99 11.94 -7.92 3.69
C VAL A 99 10.85 -8.64 2.90
N ARG A 100 10.01 -9.38 3.63
CA ARG A 100 8.78 -9.95 3.13
C ARG A 100 7.69 -9.63 4.14
N VAL A 101 6.70 -8.86 3.71
CA VAL A 101 5.60 -8.45 4.58
C VAL A 101 4.27 -8.80 3.91
N ASP A 102 3.23 -8.98 4.71
CA ASP A 102 1.88 -9.21 4.20
C ASP A 102 0.90 -8.24 4.87
N GLY A 103 -0.26 -8.17 4.27
CA GLY A 103 -1.31 -7.30 4.78
C GLY A 103 -2.66 -7.60 4.17
N LEU A 104 -3.65 -6.94 4.73
CA LEU A 104 -5.04 -6.98 4.29
C LEU A 104 -5.53 -5.56 4.04
N ILE A 105 -6.27 -5.41 2.96
CA ILE A 105 -6.89 -4.15 2.58
C ILE A 105 -8.39 -4.39 2.40
N LEU A 106 -9.19 -3.46 2.91
CA LEU A 106 -10.61 -3.38 2.58
C LEU A 106 -10.86 -2.03 1.91
N ASP A 107 -11.29 -2.06 0.65
CA ASP A 107 -11.64 -0.86 -0.11
C ASP A 107 -13.14 -0.75 -0.29
N ARG A 108 -13.66 0.48 -0.12
CA ARG A 108 -15.02 0.83 -0.53
C ARG A 108 -14.93 1.66 -1.81
N VAL A 109 -15.65 1.23 -2.85
CA VAL A 109 -15.59 1.83 -4.18
C VAL A 109 -16.94 2.47 -4.51
N VAL A 110 -16.92 3.72 -4.94
CA VAL A 110 -18.10 4.48 -5.36
C VAL A 110 -17.77 5.17 -6.68
N GLU A 111 -18.66 5.01 -7.66
CA GLU A 111 -18.54 5.68 -8.97
C GLU A 111 -17.16 5.51 -9.61
N GLY A 112 -16.62 4.29 -9.52
CA GLY A 112 -15.37 3.95 -10.17
C GLY A 112 -14.10 4.44 -9.47
N ARG A 113 -14.20 4.83 -8.18
CA ARG A 113 -13.05 5.27 -7.39
C ARG A 113 -13.11 4.67 -5.99
N VAL A 114 -11.94 4.37 -5.42
CA VAL A 114 -11.82 4.02 -4.00
C VAL A 114 -12.03 5.29 -3.18
N VAL A 115 -13.07 5.29 -2.35
CA VAL A 115 -13.41 6.45 -1.51
C VAL A 115 -12.95 6.29 -0.07
N GLU A 116 -12.74 5.05 0.36
CA GLU A 116 -12.26 4.76 1.70
C GLU A 116 -11.51 3.43 1.69
N ARG A 117 -10.37 3.39 2.40
CA ARG A 117 -9.52 2.20 2.52
C ARG A 117 -9.18 1.96 3.97
N TRP A 118 -9.26 0.71 4.38
CA TRP A 118 -8.73 0.22 5.65
C TRP A 118 -7.62 -0.76 5.33
N GLU A 119 -6.42 -0.49 5.85
CA GLU A 119 -5.25 -1.31 5.56
C GLU A 119 -4.57 -1.72 6.87
N GLN A 120 -4.31 -3.01 7.02
CA GLN A 120 -3.53 -3.57 8.11
C GLN A 120 -2.36 -4.34 7.52
N TRP A 121 -1.15 -4.01 7.95
CA TRP A 121 0.04 -4.71 7.50
C TRP A 121 1.04 -4.86 8.63
N ASP A 122 1.93 -5.84 8.50
CA ASP A 122 2.86 -6.23 9.56
C ASP A 122 4.07 -5.29 9.63
N GLN A 123 3.84 -4.09 10.14
CA GLN A 123 4.89 -3.08 10.30
C GLN A 123 5.98 -3.55 11.27
N MET A 124 5.59 -4.18 12.38
CA MET A 124 6.56 -4.70 13.35
C MET A 124 7.45 -5.76 12.72
N GLY A 125 6.86 -6.68 11.95
CA GLY A 125 7.63 -7.70 11.24
C GLY A 125 8.64 -7.10 10.27
N MET A 126 8.26 -6.05 9.55
CA MET A 126 9.18 -5.33 8.68
C MET A 126 10.35 -4.74 9.48
N MET A 127 10.05 -4.06 10.60
CA MET A 127 11.08 -3.45 11.43
C MET A 127 12.05 -4.50 11.98
N GLN A 128 11.54 -5.66 12.41
CA GLN A 128 12.37 -6.77 12.87
C GLN A 128 13.28 -7.29 11.76
N GLN A 129 12.76 -7.48 10.56
CA GLN A 129 13.52 -7.95 9.41
C GLN A 129 14.61 -6.95 9.00
N LEU A 130 14.36 -5.66 9.16
CA LEU A 130 15.34 -4.61 8.92
C LEU A 130 16.36 -4.46 10.04
N GLY A 131 16.17 -5.16 11.15
CA GLY A 131 17.06 -5.07 12.31
C GLY A 131 16.84 -3.82 13.15
N LEU A 132 15.66 -3.22 13.09
CA LEU A 132 15.31 -1.98 13.77
C LEU A 132 14.42 -2.21 15.02
N ALA A 133 14.02 -3.44 15.27
CA ALA A 133 13.20 -3.78 16.43
C ALA A 133 13.55 -5.16 16.94
#